data_f7f84ad875ac2ec9950d26a9056757d7
#
_entry.id   f7f84ad875ac2ec9950d26a9056757d7
#
_cell.length_a   1.000
_cell.length_b   1.000
_cell.length_c   1.000
_cell.angle_alpha   90.00
_cell.angle_beta   90.00
_cell.angle_gamma   90.00
#
_symmetry.space_group_name_H-M   'P 1'
#
loop_
_entity.id
_entity.type
_entity.pdbx_description
1 polymer ?
#
loop_
_entity_poly.entity_id
_entity_poly.type
_entity_poly.pdbx_seq_one_letter_code
_entity_poly.pdbx_strand_id
1 'polypeptide(L)'
;NEFSSRPSAANDIWGHVDLNTGDEYALIGLRNGVAVVNVTDPENPSEVGTISGLSSSWRDIKVYQYFDSGIGAWQAYAYATIDSSTDYVTIINLNQLPNSVSLVEKNRVVTKAHNVYITNVDHTLNIALPGLTPSLQLIGSNRFSGAFHSYSLKSPETLTAISNNYFGSGYTHDGASMNITDSRKDSQCNTSGDSCTVFIDFNEKEMKLWNITDTSDTKLLGTGEYDDVAKSNQYVHSGWGTEDKQHIFLHDEFDEKDAGLNSTVRIFSIADLTNPTQVGQWTGPTRAIDHNGFVRGNRYYMSNYERGLTVLDITDPANPVDVGFFDTYTPSNNAGFNGAWGTYPYLPSGNILVSDIGSGLYILKDRTHESSQGKLGFSNRAINANQGETLTINVQRDSASNPTEAVSVNYQLLPGSAKENTDYTPVSGTLNWPANDTADKTIEIDIAADATGEEFKEKFFVRLSQPSNTATLGSNSYLTIDVAGRVNSGTLAFTSAETTVAENQGSIDITLARQGSSIGAVSASYLLSSGTATVGDDVESASGTVEWADGDASEKTISIDIINDTDD
;
A
#
# COMPACT_ATOMS: atom_id res chain seq x y z
N ASN A 1 -18.14 1.92 22.08
CA ASN A 1 -17.49 3.18 21.72
C ASN A 1 -15.99 2.97 21.70
N GLU A 2 -15.46 2.68 20.54
CA GLU A 2 -14.04 2.36 20.36
C GLU A 2 -13.16 3.63 20.33
N PHE A 3 -13.76 4.80 20.12
CA PHE A 3 -13.02 6.07 20.10
C PHE A 3 -12.93 6.70 21.50
N SER A 4 -11.78 7.28 21.81
CA SER A 4 -11.51 7.99 23.07
C SER A 4 -12.45 9.18 23.30
N SER A 5 -12.98 9.77 22.22
CA SER A 5 -14.10 10.73 22.25
C SER A 5 -15.14 10.32 21.21
N ARG A 6 -16.43 10.52 21.51
CA ARG A 6 -17.48 10.30 20.50
C ARG A 6 -17.27 11.23 19.32
N PRO A 7 -16.99 10.73 18.09
CA PRO A 7 -17.00 11.57 16.93
C PRO A 7 -18.39 12.14 16.72
N SER A 8 -18.48 13.43 16.48
CA SER A 8 -19.75 14.08 16.14
C SER A 8 -20.10 13.93 14.66
N ALA A 9 -19.14 13.54 13.84
CA ALA A 9 -19.26 13.14 12.44
C ALA A 9 -17.97 12.42 12.03
N ALA A 10 -18.09 11.32 11.31
CA ALA A 10 -16.99 10.74 10.55
C ALA A 10 -16.99 11.30 9.14
N ASN A 11 -15.83 11.27 8.50
CA ASN A 11 -15.61 11.72 7.13
C ASN A 11 -14.97 10.59 6.32
N ASP A 12 -14.01 10.90 5.44
CA ASP A 12 -13.35 9.90 4.61
C ASP A 12 -12.56 8.87 5.43
N ILE A 13 -12.24 7.77 4.78
CA ILE A 13 -11.55 6.62 5.36
C ILE A 13 -10.49 6.10 4.41
N TRP A 14 -9.34 5.71 4.95
CA TRP A 14 -8.32 4.99 4.23
C TRP A 14 -7.78 3.81 5.03
N GLY A 15 -7.33 2.77 4.33
CA GLY A 15 -6.72 1.61 4.96
C GLY A 15 -5.20 1.64 4.87
N HIS A 16 -4.56 0.98 5.81
CA HIS A 16 -3.11 0.78 5.84
C HIS A 16 -2.79 -0.61 6.34
N VAL A 17 -1.80 -1.25 5.73
CA VAL A 17 -1.14 -2.43 6.27
C VAL A 17 0.30 -2.05 6.62
N ASP A 18 0.68 -2.21 7.87
CA ASP A 18 2.07 -1.99 8.30
C ASP A 18 2.94 -3.15 7.81
N LEU A 19 3.85 -2.90 6.88
CA LEU A 19 4.71 -3.93 6.30
C LEU A 19 5.83 -4.40 7.24
N ASN A 20 6.01 -3.79 8.41
CA ASN A 20 6.88 -4.32 9.46
C ASN A 20 6.21 -5.47 10.23
N THR A 21 4.91 -5.33 10.53
CA THR A 21 4.16 -6.28 11.37
C THR A 21 3.17 -7.14 10.60
N GLY A 22 2.62 -6.63 9.50
CA GLY A 22 1.51 -7.21 8.75
C GLY A 22 0.13 -6.84 9.33
N ASP A 23 0.08 -6.00 10.36
CA ASP A 23 -1.15 -5.53 10.97
C ASP A 23 -1.91 -4.56 10.06
N GLU A 24 -3.24 -4.62 10.13
CA GLU A 24 -4.14 -3.79 9.31
C GLU A 24 -4.76 -2.67 10.14
N TYR A 25 -4.85 -1.49 9.54
CA TYR A 25 -5.35 -0.28 10.19
C TYR A 25 -6.39 0.44 9.35
N ALA A 26 -7.37 1.04 10.03
CA ALA A 26 -8.26 2.04 9.47
C ALA A 26 -7.82 3.43 9.94
N LEU A 27 -7.67 4.37 9.01
CA LEU A 27 -7.50 5.79 9.28
C LEU A 27 -8.82 6.48 8.95
N ILE A 28 -9.50 7.01 9.94
CA ILE A 28 -10.82 7.63 9.77
C ILE A 28 -10.78 9.11 10.12
N GLY A 29 -11.27 9.94 9.19
CA GLY A 29 -11.49 11.36 9.42
C GLY A 29 -12.63 11.57 10.39
N LEU A 30 -12.40 12.43 11.39
CA LEU A 30 -13.37 12.85 12.38
C LEU A 30 -13.56 14.37 12.30
N ARG A 31 -14.65 14.88 12.88
CA ARG A 31 -14.87 16.34 12.93
C ARG A 31 -13.66 17.11 13.47
N ASN A 32 -12.96 16.58 14.45
CA ASN A 32 -11.86 17.27 15.16
C ASN A 32 -10.51 16.58 15.02
N GLY A 33 -10.28 15.78 13.98
CA GLY A 33 -8.99 15.13 13.76
C GLY A 33 -9.06 13.88 12.92
N VAL A 34 -8.07 13.02 13.07
CA VAL A 34 -7.96 11.72 12.41
C VAL A 34 -7.67 10.67 13.46
N ALA A 35 -8.47 9.61 13.52
CA ALA A 35 -8.21 8.45 14.37
C ALA A 35 -7.57 7.32 13.56
N VAL A 36 -6.66 6.59 14.20
CA VAL A 36 -6.04 5.36 13.68
C VAL A 36 -6.48 4.19 14.53
N VAL A 37 -7.08 3.20 13.91
CA VAL A 37 -7.69 2.03 14.55
C VAL A 37 -7.03 0.76 14.02
N ASN A 38 -6.50 -0.09 14.90
CA ASN A 38 -6.06 -1.44 14.52
C ASN A 38 -7.31 -2.29 14.23
N VAL A 39 -7.37 -2.87 13.03
CA VAL A 39 -8.48 -3.69 12.53
C VAL A 39 -8.02 -5.10 12.12
N THR A 40 -6.82 -5.49 12.53
CA THR A 40 -6.25 -6.83 12.28
C THR A 40 -7.18 -7.93 12.77
N ASP A 41 -7.76 -7.75 13.97
CA ASP A 41 -8.90 -8.52 14.45
C ASP A 41 -10.18 -7.68 14.25
N PRO A 42 -10.98 -7.95 13.19
CA PRO A 42 -12.15 -7.15 12.90
C PRO A 42 -13.29 -7.28 13.94
N GLU A 43 -13.24 -8.32 14.80
CA GLU A 43 -14.21 -8.52 15.89
C GLU A 43 -13.83 -7.73 17.16
N ASN A 44 -12.53 -7.35 17.30
CA ASN A 44 -11.99 -6.61 18.44
C ASN A 44 -11.10 -5.44 17.97
N PRO A 45 -11.64 -4.47 17.21
CA PRO A 45 -10.87 -3.32 16.76
C PRO A 45 -10.46 -2.45 17.95
N SER A 46 -9.28 -1.82 17.89
CA SER A 46 -8.77 -0.97 18.96
C SER A 46 -8.19 0.34 18.46
N GLU A 47 -8.56 1.46 19.08
CA GLU A 47 -7.96 2.75 18.76
C GLU A 47 -6.49 2.78 19.20
N VAL A 48 -5.58 3.08 18.24
CA VAL A 48 -4.15 3.28 18.51
C VAL A 48 -3.89 4.72 18.98
N GLY A 49 -4.59 5.68 18.38
CA GLY A 49 -4.50 7.08 18.76
C GLY A 49 -5.24 8.00 17.80
N THR A 50 -5.42 9.25 18.25
CA THR A 50 -6.10 10.31 17.49
C THR A 50 -5.23 11.54 17.38
N ILE A 51 -5.02 12.04 16.16
CA ILE A 51 -4.36 13.32 15.87
C ILE A 51 -5.41 14.42 15.81
N SER A 52 -5.37 15.34 16.75
CA SER A 52 -6.34 16.44 16.85
C SER A 52 -6.18 17.48 15.73
N GLY A 53 -7.31 18.01 15.25
CA GLY A 53 -7.38 19.07 14.25
C GLY A 53 -8.54 20.02 14.52
N LEU A 54 -8.61 21.10 13.73
CA LEU A 54 -9.74 22.02 13.78
C LEU A 54 -11.04 21.34 13.30
N SER A 55 -12.19 21.85 13.76
CA SER A 55 -13.49 21.30 13.37
C SER A 55 -13.72 21.41 11.87
N SER A 56 -14.03 20.30 11.23
CA SER A 56 -14.40 20.20 9.81
C SER A 56 -15.35 19.04 9.58
N SER A 57 -16.23 19.20 8.62
CA SER A 57 -17.10 18.12 8.11
C SER A 57 -16.47 17.42 6.90
N TRP A 58 -15.34 17.93 6.39
CA TRP A 58 -14.62 17.35 5.24
C TRP A 58 -13.15 17.15 5.60
N ARG A 59 -12.72 15.90 5.55
CA ARG A 59 -11.32 15.47 5.60
C ARG A 59 -11.17 14.32 4.64
N ASP A 60 -10.12 14.34 3.84
CA ASP A 60 -9.70 13.21 3.05
C ASP A 60 -8.34 12.73 3.55
N ILE A 61 -8.06 11.42 3.43
CA ILE A 61 -6.88 10.78 3.99
C ILE A 61 -6.28 9.82 2.98
N LYS A 62 -4.95 9.90 2.78
CA LYS A 62 -4.19 8.90 2.01
C LYS A 62 -2.91 8.54 2.76
N VAL A 63 -2.39 7.34 2.52
CA VAL A 63 -1.18 6.82 3.14
C VAL A 63 -0.13 6.53 2.07
N TYR A 64 1.13 6.78 2.39
CA TYR A 64 2.29 6.35 1.63
C TYR A 64 3.29 5.69 2.57
N GLN A 65 3.85 4.54 2.15
CA GLN A 65 4.93 3.88 2.85
C GLN A 65 6.06 3.48 1.90
N TYR A 66 7.26 3.40 2.45
CA TYR A 66 8.47 3.01 1.73
C TYR A 66 9.44 2.30 2.67
N PHE A 67 10.33 1.49 2.10
CA PHE A 67 11.40 0.86 2.87
C PHE A 67 12.59 1.80 2.97
N ASP A 68 13.01 2.11 4.21
CA ASP A 68 14.22 2.89 4.47
C ASP A 68 15.39 1.93 4.73
N SER A 69 16.27 1.80 3.74
CA SER A 69 17.45 0.93 3.83
C SER A 69 18.49 1.42 4.86
N GLY A 70 18.43 2.70 5.26
CA GLY A 70 19.33 3.25 6.28
C GLY A 70 19.04 2.74 7.69
N ILE A 71 17.78 2.36 7.95
CA ILE A 71 17.35 1.81 9.25
C ILE A 71 16.82 0.37 9.14
N GLY A 72 16.72 -0.17 7.93
CA GLY A 72 16.23 -1.53 7.66
C GLY A 72 14.76 -1.76 8.03
N ALA A 73 13.90 -0.74 7.90
CA ALA A 73 12.50 -0.81 8.28
C ALA A 73 11.59 -0.01 7.34
N TRP A 74 10.32 -0.41 7.29
CA TRP A 74 9.29 0.34 6.58
C TRP A 74 8.92 1.60 7.35
N GLN A 75 8.78 2.69 6.62
CA GLN A 75 8.34 3.99 7.11
C GLN A 75 7.03 4.35 6.45
N ALA A 76 6.06 4.83 7.23
CA ALA A 76 4.72 5.17 6.73
C ALA A 76 4.25 6.52 7.26
N TYR A 77 3.62 7.29 6.37
CA TYR A 77 3.05 8.60 6.67
C TYR A 77 1.64 8.70 6.10
N ALA A 78 0.73 9.28 6.88
CA ALA A 78 -0.60 9.63 6.40
C ALA A 78 -0.71 11.15 6.20
N TYR A 79 -1.45 11.53 5.18
CA TYR A 79 -1.74 12.91 4.80
C TYR A 79 -3.24 13.13 4.91
N ALA A 80 -3.64 14.10 5.72
CA ALA A 80 -5.04 14.45 5.88
C ALA A 80 -5.28 15.91 5.51
N THR A 81 -6.29 16.15 4.68
CA THR A 81 -6.76 17.48 4.29
C THR A 81 -7.87 17.98 5.21
N ILE A 82 -8.24 19.24 5.02
CA ILE A 82 -9.36 19.89 5.67
C ILE A 82 -9.93 20.95 4.72
N ASP A 83 -11.25 21.03 4.59
CA ASP A 83 -11.87 22.02 3.71
C ASP A 83 -12.63 23.12 4.45
N SER A 84 -13.36 22.85 5.51
CA SER A 84 -14.22 23.84 6.17
C SER A 84 -13.49 24.82 7.12
N SER A 85 -12.18 24.64 7.35
CA SER A 85 -11.35 25.49 8.22
C SER A 85 -9.94 25.62 7.70
N THR A 86 -9.17 26.57 8.26
CA THR A 86 -7.75 26.75 7.97
C THR A 86 -6.93 25.95 8.98
N ASP A 87 -6.56 24.70 8.63
CA ASP A 87 -5.75 23.83 9.50
C ASP A 87 -4.60 23.16 8.74
N TYR A 88 -4.35 23.55 7.51
CA TYR A 88 -3.28 23.08 6.64
C TYR A 88 -3.40 21.58 6.27
N VAL A 89 -2.36 20.99 5.71
CA VAL A 89 -2.27 19.53 5.50
C VAL A 89 -1.64 18.89 6.72
N THR A 90 -2.35 17.98 7.38
CA THR A 90 -1.85 17.26 8.54
C THR A 90 -1.04 16.06 8.08
N ILE A 91 0.24 15.98 8.47
CA ILE A 91 1.12 14.84 8.22
C ILE A 91 1.25 14.04 9.51
N ILE A 92 0.90 12.77 9.45
CA ILE A 92 0.86 11.84 10.60
C ILE A 92 1.95 10.80 10.42
N ASN A 93 2.77 10.61 11.46
CA ASN A 93 3.77 9.55 11.53
C ASN A 93 3.10 8.26 12.01
N LEU A 94 3.23 7.19 11.22
CA LEU A 94 2.72 5.84 11.51
C LEU A 94 3.84 4.86 11.91
N ASN A 95 5.11 5.30 12.00
CA ASN A 95 6.27 4.44 12.20
C ASN A 95 6.35 3.82 13.61
N GLN A 96 5.49 4.24 14.53
CA GLN A 96 5.41 3.68 15.88
C GLN A 96 4.26 2.69 16.07
N LEU A 97 3.56 2.32 14.99
CA LEU A 97 2.56 1.25 15.04
C LEU A 97 3.22 -0.05 15.52
N PRO A 98 2.52 -0.88 16.30
CA PRO A 98 1.14 -0.76 16.77
C PRO A 98 0.96 0.11 18.04
N ASN A 99 2.00 0.74 18.57
CA ASN A 99 1.98 1.35 19.90
C ASN A 99 1.35 2.75 19.93
N SER A 100 1.64 3.57 18.92
CA SER A 100 1.17 4.96 18.86
C SER A 100 1.28 5.57 17.48
N VAL A 101 0.62 6.71 17.30
CA VAL A 101 0.77 7.60 16.14
C VAL A 101 1.07 9.01 16.64
N SER A 102 1.76 9.82 15.82
CA SER A 102 2.12 11.19 16.21
C SER A 102 2.00 12.17 15.06
N LEU A 103 1.75 13.43 15.39
CA LEU A 103 1.78 14.52 14.41
C LEU A 103 3.23 14.81 14.02
N VAL A 104 3.54 14.74 12.71
CA VAL A 104 4.80 15.27 12.17
C VAL A 104 4.73 16.78 12.11
N GLU A 105 3.82 17.29 11.28
CA GLU A 105 3.58 18.72 11.13
C GLU A 105 2.18 19.00 10.54
N LYS A 106 1.76 20.27 10.63
CA LYS A 106 0.70 20.84 9.81
C LYS A 106 1.35 21.64 8.69
N ASN A 107 1.50 21.00 7.54
CA ASN A 107 2.26 21.53 6.42
C ASN A 107 1.52 22.69 5.74
N ARG A 108 2.18 23.84 5.59
CA ARG A 108 1.57 25.11 5.17
C ARG A 108 1.63 25.38 3.66
N VAL A 109 1.80 24.36 2.84
CA VAL A 109 1.78 24.53 1.37
C VAL A 109 0.44 25.06 0.86
N VAL A 110 -0.66 24.71 1.55
CA VAL A 110 -2.01 25.29 1.38
C VAL A 110 -2.61 25.56 2.76
N THR A 111 -3.64 26.40 2.86
CA THR A 111 -4.36 26.62 4.13
C THR A 111 -5.51 25.62 4.31
N LYS A 112 -6.06 25.13 3.21
CA LYS A 112 -7.08 24.08 3.13
C LYS A 112 -7.05 23.41 1.76
N ALA A 113 -7.52 22.19 1.68
CA ALA A 113 -7.78 21.47 0.44
C ALA A 113 -8.97 20.52 0.66
N HIS A 114 -9.74 20.29 -0.40
CA HIS A 114 -10.89 19.40 -0.35
C HIS A 114 -10.43 17.95 -0.23
N ASN A 115 -9.66 17.47 -1.22
CA ASN A 115 -9.16 16.11 -1.27
C ASN A 115 -7.64 16.03 -1.41
N VAL A 116 -7.09 14.84 -1.17
CA VAL A 116 -5.71 14.44 -1.42
C VAL A 116 -5.69 13.09 -2.15
N TYR A 117 -4.82 12.94 -3.14
CA TYR A 117 -4.62 11.70 -3.85
C TYR A 117 -3.13 11.39 -4.00
N ILE A 118 -2.74 10.12 -4.02
CA ILE A 118 -1.35 9.72 -4.26
C ILE A 118 -1.30 8.89 -5.54
N THR A 119 -0.58 9.39 -6.54
CA THR A 119 -0.39 8.71 -7.82
C THR A 119 0.72 7.67 -7.75
N ASN A 120 0.69 6.70 -8.66
CA ASN A 120 1.77 5.72 -8.85
C ASN A 120 2.01 4.82 -7.63
N VAL A 121 0.97 4.52 -6.88
CA VAL A 121 1.03 3.61 -5.73
C VAL A 121 0.09 2.42 -5.91
N ASP A 122 0.44 1.31 -5.29
CA ASP A 122 -0.47 0.20 -5.03
C ASP A 122 -1.32 0.56 -3.80
N HIS A 123 -2.63 0.61 -3.96
CA HIS A 123 -3.54 1.08 -2.91
C HIS A 123 -3.75 0.06 -1.77
N THR A 124 -3.39 -1.20 -1.93
CA THR A 124 -3.41 -2.21 -0.86
C THR A 124 -2.22 -2.05 0.07
N LEU A 125 -1.04 -1.90 -0.51
CA LEU A 125 0.21 -1.82 0.25
C LEU A 125 0.64 -0.37 0.51
N ASN A 126 0.05 0.61 -0.17
CA ASN A 126 0.42 2.04 -0.13
C ASN A 126 1.90 2.30 -0.50
N ILE A 127 2.49 1.47 -1.36
CA ILE A 127 3.88 1.56 -1.84
C ILE A 127 3.93 2.00 -3.29
N ALA A 128 5.09 2.48 -3.72
CA ALA A 128 5.34 2.82 -5.12
C ALA A 128 5.11 1.62 -6.05
N LEU A 129 4.48 1.85 -7.20
CA LEU A 129 4.43 0.87 -8.29
C LEU A 129 5.81 0.69 -8.92
N PRO A 130 6.13 -0.49 -9.49
CA PRO A 130 7.44 -0.80 -10.07
C PRO A 130 7.90 0.26 -11.07
N GLY A 131 9.10 0.80 -10.87
CA GLY A 131 9.72 1.77 -11.76
C GLY A 131 9.07 3.16 -11.78
N LEU A 132 8.05 3.43 -10.96
CA LEU A 132 7.32 4.69 -10.94
C LEU A 132 7.64 5.53 -9.70
N THR A 133 7.56 6.85 -9.87
CA THR A 133 7.73 7.79 -8.75
C THR A 133 6.37 8.26 -8.25
N PRO A 134 6.01 8.00 -7.00
CA PRO A 134 4.79 8.54 -6.40
C PRO A 134 4.81 10.06 -6.27
N SER A 135 3.66 10.67 -6.42
CA SER A 135 3.44 12.08 -6.10
C SER A 135 2.10 12.30 -5.43
N LEU A 136 2.06 13.23 -4.48
CA LEU A 136 0.84 13.61 -3.80
C LEU A 136 0.18 14.75 -4.57
N GLN A 137 -1.11 14.60 -4.84
CA GLN A 137 -1.95 15.63 -5.47
C GLN A 137 -2.81 16.29 -4.39
N LEU A 138 -2.71 17.60 -4.20
CA LEU A 138 -3.70 18.38 -3.45
C LEU A 138 -4.75 18.89 -4.40
N ILE A 139 -6.00 18.70 -4.04
CA ILE A 139 -7.18 18.85 -4.89
C ILE A 139 -8.16 19.79 -4.18
N GLY A 140 -8.84 20.68 -4.92
CA GLY A 140 -9.80 21.63 -4.36
C GLY A 140 -9.20 22.58 -3.32
N SER A 141 -7.91 22.94 -3.49
CA SER A 141 -7.22 23.77 -2.51
C SER A 141 -7.55 25.26 -2.66
N ASN A 142 -7.20 26.04 -1.66
CA ASN A 142 -7.31 27.52 -1.73
C ASN A 142 -6.26 28.17 -2.65
N ARG A 143 -5.49 27.37 -3.39
CA ARG A 143 -4.53 27.84 -4.41
C ARG A 143 -4.96 27.39 -5.80
N PHE A 144 -4.44 28.05 -6.82
CA PHE A 144 -4.61 27.69 -8.23
C PHE A 144 -6.08 27.51 -8.65
N SER A 145 -7.00 28.28 -8.07
CA SER A 145 -8.44 28.17 -8.27
C SER A 145 -9.03 26.79 -7.93
N GLY A 146 -8.36 26.03 -7.05
CA GLY A 146 -8.76 24.68 -6.66
C GLY A 146 -8.29 23.56 -7.58
N ALA A 147 -7.52 23.86 -8.63
CA ALA A 147 -6.95 22.84 -9.50
C ALA A 147 -6.01 21.88 -8.72
N PHE A 148 -5.87 20.65 -9.21
CA PHE A 148 -4.92 19.71 -8.65
C PHE A 148 -3.47 20.21 -8.77
N HIS A 149 -2.65 19.88 -7.79
CA HIS A 149 -1.25 20.32 -7.75
C HIS A 149 -0.37 19.25 -7.12
N SER A 150 0.79 18.99 -7.76
CA SER A 150 1.66 17.86 -7.43
C SER A 150 2.74 18.23 -6.43
N TYR A 151 2.93 17.35 -5.44
CA TYR A 151 3.96 17.44 -4.41
C TYR A 151 4.82 16.18 -4.38
N SER A 152 6.11 16.36 -4.11
CA SER A 152 7.07 15.27 -4.01
C SER A 152 6.92 14.51 -2.69
N LEU A 153 7.00 13.19 -2.78
CA LEU A 153 7.09 12.26 -1.64
C LEU A 153 8.51 11.72 -1.41
N LYS A 154 9.54 12.38 -1.96
CA LYS A 154 10.96 12.01 -1.70
C LYS A 154 11.38 12.23 -0.24
N SER A 155 10.74 13.16 0.44
CA SER A 155 10.85 13.42 1.88
C SER A 155 9.42 13.43 2.43
N PRO A 156 8.85 12.26 2.78
CA PRO A 156 7.43 12.11 3.10
C PRO A 156 6.97 12.92 4.31
N GLU A 157 7.91 13.30 5.19
CA GLU A 157 7.64 14.12 6.38
C GLU A 157 7.29 15.58 6.05
N THR A 158 7.58 16.03 4.82
CA THR A 158 7.29 17.41 4.40
C THR A 158 6.92 17.48 2.91
N LEU A 159 5.95 18.30 2.57
CA LEU A 159 5.50 18.44 1.19
C LEU A 159 6.31 19.51 0.46
N THR A 160 6.92 19.12 -0.66
CA THR A 160 7.62 20.05 -1.55
C THR A 160 6.93 20.06 -2.91
N ALA A 161 6.48 21.23 -3.37
CA ALA A 161 5.85 21.37 -4.68
C ALA A 161 6.81 20.94 -5.81
N ILE A 162 6.34 20.08 -6.72
CA ILE A 162 7.12 19.61 -7.87
C ILE A 162 7.13 20.69 -8.95
N SER A 163 6.00 21.36 -9.15
CA SER A 163 5.83 22.41 -10.15
C SER A 163 5.00 23.56 -9.59
N ASN A 164 5.33 24.76 -9.98
CA ASN A 164 4.52 25.96 -9.75
C ASN A 164 3.62 26.29 -10.96
N ASN A 165 3.61 25.46 -11.98
CA ASN A 165 2.80 25.68 -13.16
C ASN A 165 1.36 25.25 -12.88
N TYR A 166 0.46 26.16 -13.21
CA TYR A 166 -0.97 25.95 -13.19
C TYR A 166 -1.45 25.66 -14.62
N PHE A 167 -2.09 24.53 -14.83
CA PHE A 167 -2.46 24.07 -16.17
C PHE A 167 -3.91 24.36 -16.54
N GLY A 168 -4.65 25.10 -15.72
CA GLY A 168 -5.99 25.57 -16.07
C GLY A 168 -7.07 24.48 -16.03
N SER A 169 -6.92 23.45 -15.17
CA SER A 169 -7.95 22.43 -14.99
C SER A 169 -9.28 23.00 -14.48
N GLY A 170 -9.25 24.19 -13.87
CA GLY A 170 -10.35 24.73 -13.09
C GLY A 170 -10.33 24.20 -11.66
N TYR A 171 -11.46 24.19 -10.97
CA TYR A 171 -11.59 23.51 -9.69
C TYR A 171 -11.61 22.00 -9.93
N THR A 172 -10.74 21.24 -9.29
CA THR A 172 -10.78 19.79 -9.22
C THR A 172 -11.46 19.41 -7.91
N HIS A 173 -12.54 18.65 -7.96
CA HIS A 173 -13.26 18.21 -6.76
C HIS A 173 -12.64 16.96 -6.18
N ASP A 174 -12.42 15.93 -7.01
CA ASP A 174 -11.75 14.68 -6.65
C ASP A 174 -10.86 14.19 -7.80
N GLY A 175 -10.03 13.17 -7.54
CA GLY A 175 -9.14 12.64 -8.54
C GLY A 175 -8.70 11.20 -8.28
N ALA A 176 -8.43 10.51 -9.38
CA ALA A 176 -7.84 9.19 -9.41
C ALA A 176 -6.70 9.15 -10.43
N SER A 177 -5.92 8.07 -10.49
CA SER A 177 -4.93 7.91 -11.55
C SER A 177 -4.77 6.47 -12.00
N MET A 178 -4.26 6.31 -13.20
CA MET A 178 -3.88 5.01 -13.75
C MET A 178 -2.60 5.12 -14.58
N ASN A 179 -1.88 4.01 -14.68
CA ASN A 179 -0.69 3.92 -15.53
C ASN A 179 -1.00 3.14 -16.79
N ILE A 180 -1.00 3.80 -17.92
CA ILE A 180 -1.19 3.21 -19.25
C ILE A 180 0.14 2.65 -19.73
N THR A 181 0.18 1.35 -20.03
CA THR A 181 1.38 0.63 -20.48
C THR A 181 1.21 0.01 -21.86
N ASP A 182 -0.01 0.04 -22.42
CA ASP A 182 -0.33 -0.41 -23.76
C ASP A 182 -0.02 0.65 -24.83
N SER A 183 -0.40 0.39 -26.07
CA SER A 183 -0.11 1.27 -27.22
C SER A 183 -0.65 2.71 -27.08
N ARG A 184 -1.59 2.98 -26.18
CA ARG A 184 -2.09 4.32 -25.90
C ARG A 184 -1.01 5.24 -25.31
N LYS A 185 -0.01 4.68 -24.57
CA LYS A 185 1.10 5.47 -24.04
C LYS A 185 1.90 6.16 -25.15
N ASP A 186 2.13 5.47 -26.26
CA ASP A 186 2.89 5.99 -27.41
C ASP A 186 2.04 6.87 -28.31
N SER A 187 0.80 6.40 -28.61
CA SER A 187 -0.07 7.04 -29.62
C SER A 187 -0.89 8.20 -29.09
N GLN A 188 -1.22 8.23 -27.80
CA GLN A 188 -2.13 9.23 -27.23
C GLN A 188 -1.45 10.09 -26.14
N CYS A 189 -0.67 9.48 -25.25
CA CYS A 189 0.13 10.24 -24.28
C CYS A 189 1.41 10.85 -24.89
N ASN A 190 1.89 10.29 -26.00
CA ASN A 190 3.10 10.76 -26.67
C ASN A 190 4.35 10.69 -25.76
N THR A 191 4.44 9.62 -24.94
CA THR A 191 5.57 9.41 -24.04
C THR A 191 6.51 8.35 -24.58
N SER A 192 7.82 8.57 -24.45
CA SER A 192 8.86 7.60 -24.79
C SER A 192 9.19 6.63 -23.65
N GLY A 193 8.57 6.79 -22.48
CA GLY A 193 8.75 5.92 -21.33
C GLY A 193 7.96 4.62 -21.40
N ASP A 194 8.14 3.76 -20.42
CA ASP A 194 7.45 2.46 -20.34
C ASP A 194 5.97 2.58 -19.95
N SER A 195 5.56 3.73 -19.43
CA SER A 195 4.17 4.01 -19.07
C SER A 195 3.81 5.48 -19.18
N CYS A 196 2.50 5.76 -19.20
CA CYS A 196 1.94 7.09 -19.09
C CYS A 196 1.06 7.16 -17.84
N THR A 197 1.38 8.04 -16.91
CA THR A 197 0.52 8.32 -15.75
C THR A 197 -0.60 9.25 -16.18
N VAL A 198 -1.82 8.72 -16.21
CA VAL A 198 -3.04 9.48 -16.50
C VAL A 198 -3.73 9.83 -15.19
N PHE A 199 -3.90 11.12 -14.91
CA PHE A 199 -4.72 11.63 -13.82
C PHE A 199 -6.14 11.90 -14.32
N ILE A 200 -7.12 11.43 -13.56
CA ILE A 200 -8.54 11.65 -13.83
C ILE A 200 -8.99 12.77 -12.90
N ASP A 201 -9.43 13.86 -13.48
CA ASP A 201 -9.84 15.10 -12.81
C ASP A 201 -11.37 15.19 -12.87
N PHE A 202 -12.03 15.01 -11.73
CA PHE A 202 -13.46 15.21 -11.55
C PHE A 202 -13.67 16.64 -11.05
N ASN A 203 -14.21 17.53 -11.91
CA ASN A 203 -14.11 18.97 -11.68
C ASN A 203 -15.45 19.68 -11.51
N GLU A 204 -16.45 18.98 -10.99
CA GLU A 204 -17.84 19.44 -10.82
C GLU A 204 -18.62 19.66 -12.15
N LYS A 205 -17.95 19.78 -13.29
CA LYS A 205 -18.57 20.07 -14.58
C LYS A 205 -18.39 18.97 -15.61
N GLU A 206 -17.23 18.35 -15.61
CA GLU A 206 -16.80 17.37 -16.58
C GLU A 206 -15.68 16.52 -15.99
N MET A 207 -15.46 15.33 -16.54
CA MET A 207 -14.30 14.50 -16.24
C MET A 207 -13.20 14.83 -17.25
N LYS A 208 -11.99 15.14 -16.78
CA LYS A 208 -10.82 15.37 -17.64
C LYS A 208 -9.74 14.33 -17.41
N LEU A 209 -9.10 13.89 -18.49
CA LEU A 209 -7.93 13.02 -18.45
C LEU A 209 -6.68 13.85 -18.74
N TRP A 210 -5.72 13.81 -17.82
CA TRP A 210 -4.46 14.53 -17.93
C TRP A 210 -3.28 13.58 -17.97
N ASN A 211 -2.39 13.73 -18.94
CA ASN A 211 -1.06 13.11 -18.86
C ASN A 211 -0.22 13.92 -17.85
N ILE A 212 0.13 13.28 -16.75
CA ILE A 212 0.98 13.84 -15.69
C ILE A 212 2.27 13.04 -15.50
N THR A 213 2.71 12.29 -16.51
CA THR A 213 3.97 11.53 -16.49
C THR A 213 5.14 12.45 -16.17
N ASP A 214 5.15 13.64 -16.79
CA ASP A 214 5.97 14.76 -16.37
C ASP A 214 5.08 15.77 -15.63
N THR A 215 5.18 15.79 -14.31
CA THR A 215 4.39 16.68 -13.45
C THR A 215 4.76 18.17 -13.64
N SER A 216 5.85 18.49 -14.35
CA SER A 216 6.23 19.85 -14.72
C SER A 216 5.63 20.30 -16.05
N ASP A 217 5.11 19.39 -16.88
CA ASP A 217 4.53 19.62 -18.21
C ASP A 217 3.27 18.77 -18.42
N THR A 218 2.26 18.96 -17.56
CA THR A 218 0.96 18.24 -17.66
C THR A 218 0.21 18.62 -18.93
N LYS A 219 -0.44 17.63 -19.57
CA LYS A 219 -1.19 17.82 -20.83
C LYS A 219 -2.60 17.24 -20.73
N LEU A 220 -3.58 18.02 -21.11
CA LEU A 220 -4.94 17.52 -21.28
C LEU A 220 -4.96 16.52 -22.45
N LEU A 221 -5.47 15.31 -22.20
CA LEU A 221 -5.67 14.26 -23.20
C LEU A 221 -7.08 14.34 -23.77
N GLY A 222 -8.10 14.27 -22.91
CA GLY A 222 -9.51 14.25 -23.33
C GLY A 222 -10.46 14.68 -22.23
N THR A 223 -11.73 14.86 -22.62
CA THR A 223 -12.81 15.24 -21.71
C THR A 223 -13.99 14.29 -21.92
N GLY A 224 -14.53 13.73 -20.81
CA GLY A 224 -15.75 12.93 -20.81
C GLY A 224 -16.93 13.77 -20.34
N GLU A 225 -18.02 13.74 -21.09
CA GLU A 225 -19.27 14.44 -20.79
C GLU A 225 -20.45 13.47 -20.85
N TYR A 226 -21.54 13.78 -20.14
CA TYR A 226 -22.83 13.07 -20.19
C TYR A 226 -23.96 14.06 -20.32
N ASP A 227 -25.16 13.59 -20.73
CA ASP A 227 -26.29 14.44 -21.08
C ASP A 227 -27.64 13.96 -20.51
N ASP A 228 -27.65 12.97 -19.63
CA ASP A 228 -28.82 12.47 -18.93
C ASP A 228 -29.35 13.42 -17.84
N VAL A 229 -28.53 14.40 -17.47
CA VAL A 229 -28.88 15.50 -16.56
C VAL A 229 -28.54 16.83 -17.21
N ALA A 230 -29.38 17.84 -17.02
CA ALA A 230 -29.11 19.19 -17.53
C ALA A 230 -27.77 19.72 -16.99
N LYS A 231 -26.94 20.32 -17.85
CA LYS A 231 -25.59 20.80 -17.47
C LYS A 231 -25.57 21.73 -16.24
N SER A 232 -26.66 22.45 -15.97
CA SER A 232 -26.79 23.27 -14.76
C SER A 232 -26.91 22.49 -13.46
N ASN A 233 -27.30 21.21 -13.56
CA ASN A 233 -27.53 20.30 -12.44
C ASN A 233 -26.46 19.21 -12.36
N GLN A 234 -25.48 19.20 -13.25
CA GLN A 234 -24.36 18.28 -13.22
C GLN A 234 -23.38 18.66 -12.11
N TYR A 235 -22.96 17.66 -11.35
CA TYR A 235 -21.92 17.80 -10.35
C TYR A 235 -20.98 16.58 -10.39
N VAL A 236 -20.05 16.60 -11.36
CA VAL A 236 -19.04 15.55 -11.55
C VAL A 236 -18.17 15.48 -10.31
N HIS A 237 -18.48 14.53 -9.43
CA HIS A 237 -17.99 14.47 -8.06
C HIS A 237 -16.71 13.64 -7.94
N SER A 238 -16.77 12.36 -8.28
CA SER A 238 -15.70 11.40 -8.05
C SER A 238 -15.78 10.25 -9.07
N GLY A 239 -14.86 9.31 -8.96
CA GLY A 239 -14.90 8.09 -9.76
C GLY A 239 -13.62 7.27 -9.68
N TRP A 240 -13.64 6.10 -10.33
CA TRP A 240 -12.50 5.19 -10.29
C TRP A 240 -12.36 4.40 -11.58
N GLY A 241 -11.11 4.05 -11.95
CA GLY A 241 -10.81 3.26 -13.14
C GLY A 241 -10.85 1.76 -12.89
N THR A 242 -11.22 0.97 -13.91
CA THR A 242 -11.08 -0.48 -13.89
C THR A 242 -9.61 -0.91 -13.88
N GLU A 243 -9.31 -2.10 -13.31
CA GLU A 243 -7.93 -2.61 -13.23
C GLU A 243 -7.32 -2.84 -14.63
N ASP A 244 -8.13 -3.16 -15.65
CA ASP A 244 -7.72 -3.28 -17.05
C ASP A 244 -7.50 -1.92 -17.74
N LYS A 245 -7.84 -0.82 -17.05
CA LYS A 245 -7.66 0.56 -17.51
C LYS A 245 -8.43 0.88 -18.81
N GLN A 246 -9.59 0.24 -18.99
CA GLN A 246 -10.45 0.44 -20.16
C GLN A 246 -11.70 1.27 -19.84
N HIS A 247 -12.10 1.34 -18.55
CA HIS A 247 -13.32 2.04 -18.16
C HIS A 247 -13.10 2.89 -16.91
N ILE A 248 -13.93 3.92 -16.76
CA ILE A 248 -14.04 4.77 -15.57
C ILE A 248 -15.50 4.77 -15.12
N PHE A 249 -15.72 4.54 -13.83
CA PHE A 249 -17.01 4.73 -13.14
C PHE A 249 -17.04 6.15 -12.59
N LEU A 250 -18.07 6.91 -12.91
CA LEU A 250 -18.22 8.31 -12.57
C LEU A 250 -19.48 8.54 -11.76
N HIS A 251 -19.37 9.30 -10.67
CA HIS A 251 -20.44 9.74 -9.78
C HIS A 251 -20.80 11.21 -10.00
N ASP A 252 -22.10 11.50 -9.94
CA ASP A 252 -22.66 12.86 -9.85
C ASP A 252 -23.44 12.99 -8.53
N GLU A 253 -22.89 13.69 -7.55
CA GLU A 253 -23.41 13.72 -6.17
C GLU A 253 -24.76 14.43 -6.02
N PHE A 254 -25.20 15.22 -7.01
CA PHE A 254 -26.40 16.01 -6.89
C PHE A 254 -27.56 15.58 -7.81
N ASP A 255 -27.37 14.63 -8.69
CA ASP A 255 -28.41 14.25 -9.66
C ASP A 255 -29.63 13.59 -9.00
N GLU A 256 -29.50 12.85 -7.90
CA GLU A 256 -30.63 12.33 -7.14
C GLU A 256 -31.42 13.45 -6.46
N LYS A 257 -30.70 14.46 -5.94
CA LYS A 257 -31.29 15.57 -5.22
C LYS A 257 -31.92 16.60 -6.15
N ASP A 258 -31.18 17.03 -7.16
CA ASP A 258 -31.51 18.19 -8.00
C ASP A 258 -32.23 17.78 -9.29
N ALA A 259 -31.96 16.60 -9.84
CA ALA A 259 -32.63 16.04 -11.01
C ALA A 259 -33.66 14.96 -10.67
N GLY A 260 -33.65 14.42 -9.45
CA GLY A 260 -34.65 13.45 -8.98
C GLY A 260 -34.41 12.04 -9.47
N LEU A 261 -33.20 11.71 -9.90
CA LEU A 261 -32.83 10.35 -10.32
C LEU A 261 -32.76 9.41 -9.11
N ASN A 262 -32.70 8.12 -9.36
CA ASN A 262 -32.13 7.16 -8.42
C ASN A 262 -30.60 7.24 -8.52
N SER A 263 -29.87 6.67 -7.52
CA SER A 263 -28.40 6.52 -7.59
C SER A 263 -27.94 6.11 -8.98
N THR A 264 -27.07 6.88 -9.62
CA THR A 264 -26.71 6.67 -11.04
C THR A 264 -25.20 6.79 -11.25
N VAL A 265 -24.55 5.65 -11.47
CA VAL A 265 -23.12 5.59 -11.82
C VAL A 265 -22.98 5.48 -13.33
N ARG A 266 -22.24 6.38 -13.95
CA ARG A 266 -21.98 6.42 -15.39
C ARG A 266 -20.67 5.74 -15.73
N ILE A 267 -20.64 4.93 -16.78
CA ILE A 267 -19.46 4.19 -17.18
C ILE A 267 -18.93 4.75 -18.50
N PHE A 268 -17.68 5.20 -18.46
CA PHE A 268 -16.98 5.73 -19.61
C PHE A 268 -15.96 4.71 -20.12
N SER A 269 -15.96 4.47 -21.44
CA SER A 269 -14.82 3.82 -22.10
C SER A 269 -13.71 4.84 -22.31
N ILE A 270 -12.49 4.43 -21.98
CA ILE A 270 -11.26 5.16 -22.22
C ILE A 270 -10.30 4.39 -23.14
N ALA A 271 -10.85 3.55 -24.00
CA ALA A 271 -10.10 2.91 -25.08
C ALA A 271 -9.40 3.98 -25.96
N ASP A 272 -10.02 5.14 -26.09
CA ASP A 272 -9.42 6.36 -26.59
C ASP A 272 -9.36 7.43 -25.48
N LEU A 273 -8.15 7.67 -24.95
CA LEU A 273 -7.92 8.67 -23.89
C LEU A 273 -8.23 10.10 -24.36
N THR A 274 -8.19 10.34 -25.67
CA THR A 274 -8.45 11.68 -26.23
C THR A 274 -9.94 11.94 -26.44
N ASN A 275 -10.77 10.89 -26.38
CA ASN A 275 -12.22 10.97 -26.55
C ASN A 275 -12.95 9.96 -25.65
N PRO A 276 -12.95 10.13 -24.33
CA PRO A 276 -13.73 9.29 -23.41
C PRO A 276 -15.21 9.33 -23.76
N THR A 277 -15.86 8.15 -23.88
CA THR A 277 -17.27 8.06 -24.25
C THR A 277 -18.08 7.25 -23.25
N GLN A 278 -19.27 7.72 -22.88
CA GLN A 278 -20.17 6.94 -22.03
C GLN A 278 -20.64 5.69 -22.79
N VAL A 279 -20.45 4.52 -22.20
CA VAL A 279 -20.81 3.22 -22.80
C VAL A 279 -21.84 2.46 -22.00
N GLY A 280 -22.09 2.86 -20.75
CA GLY A 280 -23.05 2.23 -19.87
C GLY A 280 -23.45 3.12 -18.71
N GLN A 281 -24.36 2.60 -17.91
CA GLN A 281 -24.86 3.23 -16.71
C GLN A 281 -25.46 2.16 -15.79
N TRP A 282 -25.19 2.27 -14.50
CA TRP A 282 -25.95 1.57 -13.48
C TRP A 282 -26.92 2.52 -12.81
N THR A 283 -28.16 2.07 -12.60
CA THR A 283 -29.15 2.82 -11.84
C THR A 283 -29.64 1.97 -10.67
N GLY A 284 -29.47 2.48 -9.48
CA GLY A 284 -29.83 1.84 -8.22
C GLY A 284 -31.33 1.81 -7.93
N PRO A 285 -31.74 1.02 -6.93
CA PRO A 285 -33.17 0.87 -6.59
C PRO A 285 -33.73 2.04 -5.77
N THR A 286 -32.90 2.93 -5.25
CA THR A 286 -33.27 4.02 -4.33
C THR A 286 -32.72 5.35 -4.80
N ARG A 287 -33.17 6.44 -4.15
CA ARG A 287 -32.69 7.80 -4.36
C ARG A 287 -31.54 8.17 -3.41
N ALA A 288 -30.93 7.21 -2.73
CA ALA A 288 -29.75 7.51 -1.92
C ALA A 288 -28.61 7.96 -2.81
N ILE A 289 -28.00 9.08 -2.45
CA ILE A 289 -26.93 9.73 -3.24
C ILE A 289 -25.73 8.80 -3.33
N ASP A 290 -25.21 8.56 -4.54
CA ASP A 290 -23.92 7.90 -4.70
C ASP A 290 -22.76 8.89 -4.46
N HIS A 291 -21.64 8.39 -3.93
CA HIS A 291 -20.58 9.30 -3.47
C HIS A 291 -19.18 8.87 -3.93
N ASN A 292 -18.54 7.92 -3.26
CA ASN A 292 -17.21 7.46 -3.59
C ASN A 292 -17.20 5.97 -3.90
N GLY A 293 -16.42 5.55 -4.90
CA GLY A 293 -16.35 4.15 -5.27
C GLY A 293 -14.97 3.69 -5.72
N PHE A 294 -14.70 2.39 -5.53
CA PHE A 294 -13.41 1.78 -5.78
C PHE A 294 -13.56 0.42 -6.45
N VAL A 295 -12.66 0.11 -7.38
CA VAL A 295 -12.61 -1.18 -8.09
C VAL A 295 -11.60 -2.11 -7.44
N ARG A 296 -12.01 -3.35 -7.15
CA ARG A 296 -11.11 -4.45 -6.81
C ARG A 296 -11.54 -5.72 -7.57
N GLY A 297 -10.68 -6.18 -8.47
CA GLY A 297 -11.01 -7.27 -9.37
C GLY A 297 -12.22 -6.94 -10.25
N ASN A 298 -13.24 -7.77 -10.20
CA ASN A 298 -14.52 -7.56 -10.90
C ASN A 298 -15.64 -7.07 -9.95
N ARG A 299 -15.29 -6.35 -8.92
CA ARG A 299 -16.23 -5.70 -8.00
C ARG A 299 -15.99 -4.20 -7.94
N TYR A 300 -17.09 -3.44 -7.88
CA TYR A 300 -17.12 -2.02 -7.60
C TYR A 300 -17.80 -1.78 -6.25
N TYR A 301 -17.08 -1.18 -5.32
CA TYR A 301 -17.54 -0.89 -3.96
C TYR A 301 -17.83 0.59 -3.86
N MET A 302 -19.04 0.95 -3.49
CA MET A 302 -19.50 2.31 -3.51
C MET A 302 -20.14 2.69 -2.17
N SER A 303 -19.69 3.78 -1.56
CA SER A 303 -20.42 4.44 -0.48
C SER A 303 -21.59 5.21 -1.10
N ASN A 304 -22.79 5.00 -0.58
CA ASN A 304 -24.05 5.44 -1.18
C ASN A 304 -24.91 6.11 -0.12
N TYR A 305 -24.30 7.03 0.58
CA TYR A 305 -24.89 7.77 1.74
C TYR A 305 -25.93 6.95 2.51
N GLU A 306 -27.25 7.29 2.42
CA GLU A 306 -28.31 6.68 3.20
C GLU A 306 -28.57 5.18 2.86
N ARG A 307 -28.06 4.66 1.74
CA ARG A 307 -28.09 3.23 1.43
C ARG A 307 -26.92 2.47 2.05
N GLY A 308 -25.87 3.16 2.48
CA GLY A 308 -24.66 2.56 3.03
C GLY A 308 -23.68 2.09 1.96
N LEU A 309 -23.12 0.89 2.09
CA LEU A 309 -22.24 0.28 1.09
C LEU A 309 -23.07 -0.43 0.03
N THR A 310 -22.82 -0.17 -1.26
CA THR A 310 -23.34 -0.94 -2.40
C THR A 310 -22.17 -1.62 -3.12
N VAL A 311 -22.34 -2.88 -3.53
CA VAL A 311 -21.34 -3.64 -4.29
C VAL A 311 -21.93 -4.09 -5.61
N LEU A 312 -21.25 -3.75 -6.71
CA LEU A 312 -21.63 -4.14 -8.06
C LEU A 312 -20.68 -5.19 -8.60
N ASP A 313 -21.21 -6.16 -9.33
CA ASP A 313 -20.44 -7.00 -10.24
C ASP A 313 -20.19 -6.21 -11.52
N ILE A 314 -18.93 -6.06 -11.88
CA ILE A 314 -18.45 -5.34 -13.06
C ILE A 314 -17.70 -6.27 -14.02
N THR A 315 -18.02 -7.56 -14.01
CA THR A 315 -17.50 -8.52 -15.00
C THR A 315 -17.76 -8.05 -16.42
N ASP A 316 -18.91 -7.44 -16.67
CA ASP A 316 -19.17 -6.57 -17.82
C ASP A 316 -19.26 -5.11 -17.33
N PRO A 317 -18.20 -4.31 -17.47
CA PRO A 317 -18.19 -2.95 -16.92
C PRO A 317 -19.29 -2.05 -17.53
N ALA A 318 -19.72 -2.30 -18.76
CA ALA A 318 -20.78 -1.50 -19.39
C ALA A 318 -22.18 -1.83 -18.84
N ASN A 319 -22.35 -2.99 -18.21
CA ASN A 319 -23.62 -3.46 -17.65
C ASN A 319 -23.46 -3.97 -16.20
N PRO A 320 -23.12 -3.10 -15.23
CA PRO A 320 -22.92 -3.51 -13.84
C PRO A 320 -24.18 -4.06 -13.20
N VAL A 321 -24.03 -5.03 -12.30
CA VAL A 321 -25.13 -5.68 -11.59
C VAL A 321 -24.97 -5.55 -10.08
N ASP A 322 -26.01 -5.13 -9.36
CA ASP A 322 -26.05 -5.12 -7.89
C ASP A 322 -25.93 -6.55 -7.35
N VAL A 323 -24.88 -6.83 -6.56
CA VAL A 323 -24.62 -8.14 -5.96
C VAL A 323 -24.63 -8.13 -4.44
N GLY A 324 -24.67 -6.95 -3.84
CA GLY A 324 -24.75 -6.81 -2.39
C GLY A 324 -24.79 -5.39 -1.92
N PHE A 325 -25.30 -5.22 -0.70
CA PHE A 325 -25.28 -3.95 0.01
C PHE A 325 -25.25 -4.17 1.51
N PHE A 326 -24.83 -3.14 2.24
CA PHE A 326 -24.92 -3.10 3.69
C PHE A 326 -25.41 -1.71 4.11
N ASP A 327 -26.61 -1.66 4.68
CA ASP A 327 -27.25 -0.43 5.12
C ASP A 327 -26.65 0.04 6.46
N THR A 328 -25.93 1.17 6.43
CA THR A 328 -25.37 1.82 7.63
C THR A 328 -26.33 2.84 8.23
N TYR A 329 -27.40 3.23 7.50
CA TYR A 329 -28.35 4.27 7.91
C TYR A 329 -29.80 3.83 7.68
N THR A 330 -30.34 3.07 8.60
CA THR A 330 -31.68 2.45 8.51
C THR A 330 -32.90 3.39 8.51
N PRO A 331 -32.81 4.73 8.85
CA PRO A 331 -34.00 5.58 8.84
C PRO A 331 -34.59 5.86 7.45
N SER A 332 -33.78 5.93 6.40
CA SER A 332 -34.24 6.20 5.03
C SER A 332 -33.20 5.84 3.98
N ASN A 333 -33.63 5.85 2.70
CA ASN A 333 -32.80 5.71 1.50
C ASN A 333 -33.13 6.84 0.51
N ASN A 334 -33.25 8.06 1.00
CA ASN A 334 -33.58 9.25 0.23
C ASN A 334 -32.30 9.99 -0.23
N ALA A 335 -32.47 11.05 -1.00
CA ALA A 335 -31.40 11.94 -1.44
C ALA A 335 -30.94 12.87 -0.29
N GLY A 336 -30.38 12.26 0.75
CA GLY A 336 -29.87 12.95 1.95
C GLY A 336 -28.39 12.62 2.20
N PHE A 337 -27.70 13.54 2.88
CA PHE A 337 -26.28 13.42 3.22
C PHE A 337 -26.07 12.82 4.62
N ASN A 338 -26.69 11.66 4.89
CA ASN A 338 -26.45 10.85 6.07
C ASN A 338 -25.89 9.49 5.64
N GLY A 339 -25.37 8.70 6.58
CA GLY A 339 -24.92 7.34 6.28
C GLY A 339 -23.48 7.28 5.78
N ALA A 340 -23.19 6.42 4.81
CA ALA A 340 -21.83 6.11 4.36
C ALA A 340 -21.21 7.23 3.56
N TRP A 341 -20.07 7.76 4.05
CA TRP A 341 -19.26 8.76 3.37
C TRP A 341 -18.23 8.14 2.44
N GLY A 342 -17.39 7.24 2.96
CA GLY A 342 -16.28 6.61 2.25
C GLY A 342 -16.23 5.11 2.46
N THR A 343 -15.54 4.43 1.56
CA THR A 343 -15.25 3.00 1.67
C THR A 343 -13.82 2.73 1.25
N TYR A 344 -13.22 1.65 1.79
CA TYR A 344 -11.90 1.18 1.39
C TYR A 344 -11.88 -0.34 1.33
N PRO A 345 -11.85 -0.94 0.12
CA PRO A 345 -11.96 -2.39 -0.06
C PRO A 345 -10.61 -3.10 -0.22
N TYR A 346 -9.47 -2.43 0.03
CA TYR A 346 -8.16 -2.94 -0.37
C TYR A 346 -7.37 -3.63 0.75
N LEU A 347 -7.92 -3.79 1.97
CA LEU A 347 -7.18 -4.52 3.01
C LEU A 347 -6.82 -5.95 2.54
N PRO A 348 -5.57 -6.42 2.79
CA PRO A 348 -5.14 -7.78 2.45
C PRO A 348 -6.03 -8.88 3.04
N SER A 349 -6.66 -8.64 4.19
CA SER A 349 -7.65 -9.54 4.79
C SER A 349 -8.90 -9.75 3.94
N GLY A 350 -9.18 -8.83 3.00
CA GLY A 350 -10.43 -8.77 2.25
C GLY A 350 -11.58 -8.11 3.03
N ASN A 351 -11.31 -7.58 4.22
CA ASN A 351 -12.28 -6.75 4.93
C ASN A 351 -12.46 -5.41 4.21
N ILE A 352 -13.69 -4.90 4.25
CA ILE A 352 -14.05 -3.60 3.70
C ILE A 352 -14.23 -2.64 4.86
N LEU A 353 -13.56 -1.50 4.81
CA LEU A 353 -13.78 -0.41 5.74
C LEU A 353 -14.85 0.53 5.17
N VAL A 354 -15.78 0.97 6.00
CA VAL A 354 -16.77 1.99 5.65
C VAL A 354 -16.83 3.02 6.77
N SER A 355 -16.76 4.30 6.40
CA SER A 355 -17.04 5.41 7.31
C SER A 355 -18.48 5.87 7.15
N ASP A 356 -19.19 6.01 8.27
CA ASP A 356 -20.54 6.53 8.32
C ASP A 356 -20.58 7.81 9.15
N ILE A 357 -21.19 8.85 8.63
CA ILE A 357 -21.22 10.19 9.22
C ILE A 357 -21.73 10.19 10.66
N GLY A 358 -22.76 9.39 10.94
CA GLY A 358 -23.45 9.37 12.22
C GLY A 358 -22.96 8.30 13.19
N SER A 359 -22.53 7.14 12.68
CA SER A 359 -22.19 5.95 13.46
C SER A 359 -20.72 5.58 13.46
N GLY A 360 -19.89 6.14 12.55
CA GLY A 360 -18.43 5.99 12.58
C GLY A 360 -17.91 4.87 11.70
N LEU A 361 -17.04 4.01 12.24
CA LEU A 361 -16.34 2.96 11.49
C LEU A 361 -17.16 1.65 11.45
N TYR A 362 -17.31 1.09 10.25
CA TYR A 362 -17.72 -0.29 10.04
C TYR A 362 -16.58 -1.09 9.40
N ILE A 363 -16.41 -2.33 9.84
CA ILE A 363 -15.51 -3.32 9.26
C ILE A 363 -16.39 -4.46 8.77
N LEU A 364 -16.48 -4.62 7.45
CA LEU A 364 -17.40 -5.54 6.82
C LEU A 364 -16.65 -6.68 6.16
N LYS A 365 -17.19 -7.89 6.26
CA LYS A 365 -16.70 -9.05 5.51
C LYS A 365 -17.44 -9.10 4.17
N ASP A 366 -16.67 -9.09 3.08
CA ASP A 366 -17.22 -9.26 1.75
C ASP A 366 -17.73 -10.70 1.54
N ARG A 367 -18.99 -10.84 1.14
CA ARG A 367 -19.63 -12.09 0.77
C ARG A 367 -20.02 -12.13 -0.70
N THR A 368 -19.73 -11.08 -1.47
CA THR A 368 -20.07 -10.98 -2.89
C THR A 368 -19.12 -11.76 -3.79
N HIS A 369 -18.02 -12.26 -3.23
CA HIS A 369 -17.04 -13.10 -3.95
C HIS A 369 -17.47 -14.57 -4.10
N GLU A 370 -18.60 -14.97 -3.55
CA GLU A 370 -19.11 -16.34 -3.74
C GLU A 370 -19.53 -16.54 -5.20
N SER A 371 -18.78 -17.37 -5.92
CA SER A 371 -18.99 -17.65 -7.33
C SER A 371 -19.00 -19.16 -7.59
N SER A 372 -19.94 -19.63 -8.40
CA SER A 372 -19.94 -21.03 -8.85
C SER A 372 -18.73 -21.36 -9.74
N GLN A 373 -18.14 -20.37 -10.37
CA GLN A 373 -16.92 -20.52 -11.17
C GLN A 373 -15.63 -20.51 -10.34
N GLY A 374 -15.71 -20.15 -9.05
CA GLY A 374 -14.64 -20.22 -8.06
C GLY A 374 -14.00 -18.88 -7.73
N LYS A 375 -13.20 -18.91 -6.69
CA LYS A 375 -12.38 -17.80 -6.18
C LYS A 375 -10.92 -18.07 -6.52
N LEU A 376 -10.24 -17.08 -7.11
CA LEU A 376 -8.83 -17.16 -7.49
C LEU A 376 -7.97 -16.49 -6.42
N GLY A 377 -7.04 -17.22 -5.84
CA GLY A 377 -6.26 -16.72 -4.72
C GLY A 377 -5.08 -17.61 -4.34
N PHE A 378 -4.20 -17.09 -3.49
CA PHE A 378 -3.12 -17.84 -2.89
C PHE A 378 -3.62 -18.68 -1.70
N SER A 379 -2.98 -19.81 -1.44
CA SER A 379 -3.29 -20.63 -0.26
C SER A 379 -2.83 -19.98 1.06
N ASN A 380 -1.82 -19.14 1.01
CA ASN A 380 -1.24 -18.42 2.15
C ASN A 380 -1.18 -16.92 1.88
N ARG A 381 -1.00 -16.10 2.93
CA ARG A 381 -0.76 -14.66 2.84
C ARG A 381 0.72 -14.29 2.84
N ALA A 382 1.57 -15.19 3.36
CA ALA A 382 3.00 -15.03 3.37
C ALA A 382 3.68 -16.39 3.23
N ILE A 383 4.82 -16.44 2.57
CA ILE A 383 5.72 -17.59 2.48
C ILE A 383 7.18 -17.12 2.58
N ASN A 384 8.05 -18.03 3.00
CA ASN A 384 9.49 -17.78 3.01
C ASN A 384 10.11 -18.30 1.72
N ALA A 385 11.13 -17.61 1.23
CA ALA A 385 11.98 -18.01 0.13
C ALA A 385 13.46 -18.03 0.58
N ASN A 386 14.24 -18.96 0.05
CA ASN A 386 15.68 -19.00 0.27
C ASN A 386 16.40 -18.39 -0.94
N GLN A 387 17.55 -17.81 -0.67
CA GLN A 387 18.40 -17.30 -1.73
C GLN A 387 18.90 -18.43 -2.65
N GLY A 388 18.96 -18.18 -3.95
CA GLY A 388 19.45 -19.10 -4.95
C GLY A 388 18.49 -20.22 -5.33
N GLU A 389 17.22 -20.17 -4.90
CA GLU A 389 16.20 -21.15 -5.28
C GLU A 389 15.25 -20.61 -6.35
N THR A 390 14.61 -21.50 -7.10
CA THR A 390 13.40 -21.19 -7.86
C THR A 390 12.19 -21.43 -6.98
N LEU A 391 11.54 -20.36 -6.53
CA LEU A 391 10.36 -20.41 -5.68
C LEU A 391 9.14 -20.76 -6.52
N THR A 392 8.38 -21.79 -6.12
CA THR A 392 7.12 -22.18 -6.76
C THR A 392 5.94 -21.77 -5.88
N ILE A 393 5.04 -20.94 -6.42
CA ILE A 393 3.86 -20.42 -5.73
C ILE A 393 2.61 -21.04 -6.37
N ASN A 394 1.73 -21.60 -5.53
CA ASN A 394 0.45 -22.13 -5.99
C ASN A 394 -0.66 -21.08 -5.93
N VAL A 395 -1.40 -20.97 -7.03
CA VAL A 395 -2.64 -20.19 -7.14
C VAL A 395 -3.81 -21.13 -7.35
N GLN A 396 -4.80 -21.02 -6.48
CA GLN A 396 -5.95 -21.91 -6.41
C GLN A 396 -7.17 -21.33 -7.11
N ARG A 397 -8.00 -22.20 -7.68
CA ARG A 397 -9.37 -21.93 -8.06
C ARG A 397 -10.28 -22.61 -7.04
N ASP A 398 -10.48 -21.94 -5.89
CA ASP A 398 -11.18 -22.50 -4.74
C ASP A 398 -12.71 -22.36 -4.86
N SER A 399 -13.43 -23.28 -4.20
CA SER A 399 -14.89 -23.24 -4.04
C SER A 399 -15.69 -23.22 -5.36
N ALA A 400 -15.08 -23.67 -6.47
CA ALA A 400 -15.75 -23.77 -7.77
C ALA A 400 -16.76 -24.93 -7.77
N SER A 401 -18.02 -24.63 -7.46
CA SER A 401 -19.09 -25.65 -7.41
C SER A 401 -19.62 -26.07 -8.78
N ASN A 402 -19.42 -25.23 -9.80
CA ASN A 402 -19.79 -25.49 -11.19
C ASN A 402 -18.80 -24.83 -12.16
N PRO A 403 -17.57 -25.34 -12.29
CA PRO A 403 -16.46 -24.69 -13.00
C PRO A 403 -16.56 -24.82 -14.52
N THR A 404 -17.74 -24.60 -15.09
CA THR A 404 -18.04 -24.83 -16.53
C THR A 404 -17.44 -23.80 -17.47
N GLU A 405 -17.00 -22.63 -16.93
CA GLU A 405 -16.35 -21.59 -17.72
C GLU A 405 -14.83 -21.70 -17.63
N ALA A 406 -14.15 -21.35 -18.73
CA ALA A 406 -12.72 -21.05 -18.65
C ALA A 406 -12.54 -19.73 -17.89
N VAL A 407 -11.58 -19.67 -16.96
CA VAL A 407 -11.30 -18.47 -16.17
C VAL A 407 -9.80 -18.17 -16.16
N SER A 408 -9.45 -16.92 -15.93
CA SER A 408 -8.07 -16.49 -15.82
C SER A 408 -7.89 -15.42 -14.73
N VAL A 409 -6.64 -15.22 -14.30
CA VAL A 409 -6.25 -14.13 -13.43
C VAL A 409 -4.85 -13.64 -13.83
N ASN A 410 -4.65 -12.35 -13.81
CA ASN A 410 -3.32 -11.77 -14.01
C ASN A 410 -2.54 -11.76 -12.69
N TYR A 411 -1.21 -11.94 -12.80
CA TYR A 411 -0.31 -11.77 -11.66
C TYR A 411 0.83 -10.81 -12.01
N GLN A 412 1.27 -10.07 -11.00
CA GLN A 412 2.38 -9.13 -11.09
C GLN A 412 3.14 -9.13 -9.76
N LEU A 413 4.48 -9.03 -9.85
CA LEU A 413 5.32 -8.78 -8.70
C LEU A 413 5.36 -7.27 -8.39
N LEU A 414 5.36 -6.96 -7.10
CA LEU A 414 5.54 -5.60 -6.60
C LEU A 414 6.81 -5.57 -5.75
N PRO A 415 7.76 -4.66 -6.00
CA PRO A 415 8.97 -4.57 -5.21
C PRO A 415 8.66 -4.14 -3.78
N GLY A 416 9.46 -4.64 -2.87
CA GLY A 416 9.44 -4.27 -1.46
C GLY A 416 10.81 -3.75 -1.02
N SER A 417 11.33 -4.32 0.08
CA SER A 417 12.75 -4.16 0.43
C SER A 417 13.65 -4.95 -0.51
N ALA A 418 13.21 -6.13 -0.98
CA ALA A 418 13.85 -6.87 -2.06
C ALA A 418 13.67 -6.14 -3.41
N LYS A 419 14.73 -6.07 -4.19
CA LYS A 419 14.82 -5.28 -5.44
C LYS A 419 14.75 -6.19 -6.67
N GLU A 420 13.97 -5.76 -7.64
CA GLU A 420 13.91 -6.42 -8.95
C GLU A 420 15.29 -6.48 -9.62
N ASN A 421 15.58 -7.62 -10.28
CA ASN A 421 16.82 -7.91 -10.99
C ASN A 421 18.08 -7.96 -10.11
N THR A 422 17.96 -7.74 -8.81
CA THR A 422 19.04 -7.91 -7.82
C THR A 422 18.76 -9.14 -6.97
N ASP A 423 17.61 -9.16 -6.30
CA ASP A 423 17.25 -10.18 -5.32
C ASP A 423 16.30 -11.23 -5.89
N TYR A 424 15.56 -10.87 -6.94
CA TYR A 424 14.70 -11.80 -7.68
C TYR A 424 14.52 -11.36 -9.14
N THR A 425 14.17 -12.32 -10.00
CA THR A 425 13.80 -12.05 -11.38
C THR A 425 12.33 -11.66 -11.46
N PRO A 426 11.97 -10.44 -11.90
CA PRO A 426 10.58 -10.03 -11.98
C PRO A 426 9.83 -10.82 -13.07
N VAL A 427 8.65 -11.33 -12.72
CA VAL A 427 7.76 -12.02 -13.64
C VAL A 427 6.35 -11.44 -13.54
N SER A 428 5.63 -11.48 -14.65
CA SER A 428 4.21 -11.14 -14.71
C SER A 428 3.55 -11.97 -15.80
N GLY A 429 2.24 -12.19 -15.69
CA GLY A 429 1.54 -12.97 -16.70
C GLY A 429 0.10 -13.25 -16.33
N THR A 430 -0.48 -14.23 -17.03
CA THR A 430 -1.86 -14.66 -16.84
C THR A 430 -1.92 -16.16 -16.58
N LEU A 431 -2.53 -16.56 -15.49
CA LEU A 431 -2.87 -17.96 -15.21
C LEU A 431 -4.23 -18.29 -15.80
N ASN A 432 -4.34 -19.46 -16.40
CA ASN A 432 -5.53 -19.88 -17.13
C ASN A 432 -6.03 -21.24 -16.63
N TRP A 433 -7.32 -21.35 -16.39
CA TRP A 433 -8.04 -22.59 -16.12
C TRP A 433 -9.04 -22.83 -17.25
N PRO A 434 -8.86 -23.85 -18.08
CA PRO A 434 -9.89 -24.30 -19.01
C PRO A 434 -11.20 -24.62 -18.29
N ALA A 435 -12.30 -24.70 -19.02
CA ALA A 435 -13.57 -25.17 -18.50
C ALA A 435 -13.41 -26.52 -17.79
N ASN A 436 -14.01 -26.67 -16.61
CA ASN A 436 -13.94 -27.82 -15.71
C ASN A 436 -12.54 -28.11 -15.11
N ASP A 437 -11.57 -27.23 -15.26
CA ASP A 437 -10.28 -27.33 -14.60
C ASP A 437 -10.31 -26.58 -13.26
N THR A 438 -9.96 -27.27 -12.16
CA THR A 438 -9.84 -26.71 -10.80
C THR A 438 -8.47 -27.00 -10.20
N ALA A 439 -7.52 -27.52 -11.00
CA ALA A 439 -6.17 -27.77 -10.53
C ALA A 439 -5.43 -26.48 -10.24
N ASP A 440 -4.60 -26.48 -9.21
CA ASP A 440 -3.71 -25.35 -8.90
C ASP A 440 -2.85 -24.98 -10.11
N LYS A 441 -2.57 -23.69 -10.28
CA LYS A 441 -1.59 -23.18 -11.23
C LYS A 441 -0.40 -22.62 -10.48
N THR A 442 0.76 -22.63 -11.11
CA THR A 442 2.01 -22.24 -10.48
C THR A 442 2.58 -20.96 -11.10
N ILE A 443 3.19 -20.15 -10.24
CA ILE A 443 4.09 -19.05 -10.61
C ILE A 443 5.48 -19.47 -10.14
N GLU A 444 6.47 -19.42 -11.01
CA GLU A 444 7.86 -19.69 -10.69
C GLU A 444 8.65 -18.39 -10.67
N ILE A 445 9.44 -18.18 -9.62
CA ILE A 445 10.24 -16.96 -9.41
C ILE A 445 11.65 -17.39 -9.02
N ASP A 446 12.64 -16.96 -9.80
CA ASP A 446 14.03 -17.19 -9.46
C ASP A 446 14.48 -16.15 -8.41
N ILE A 447 14.86 -16.64 -7.24
CA ILE A 447 15.46 -15.85 -6.18
C ILE A 447 16.97 -15.85 -6.37
N ALA A 448 17.56 -14.66 -6.46
CA ALA A 448 18.99 -14.52 -6.68
C ALA A 448 19.79 -15.09 -5.50
N ALA A 449 20.95 -15.67 -5.80
CA ALA A 449 21.94 -15.95 -4.78
C ALA A 449 22.69 -14.65 -4.48
N ASP A 450 22.42 -14.03 -3.34
CA ASP A 450 23.10 -12.79 -2.98
C ASP A 450 24.59 -13.04 -2.68
N ALA A 451 25.46 -12.38 -3.44
CA ALA A 451 26.90 -12.42 -3.27
C ALA A 451 27.43 -11.39 -2.25
N THR A 452 26.62 -10.38 -1.90
CA THR A 452 27.07 -9.18 -1.15
C THR A 452 26.66 -9.13 0.30
N GLY A 453 25.76 -10.05 0.75
CA GLY A 453 25.44 -10.27 2.15
C GLY A 453 24.70 -9.10 2.83
N GLU A 454 23.45 -8.86 2.45
CA GLU A 454 22.58 -8.02 3.26
C GLU A 454 22.09 -8.81 4.49
N GLU A 455 22.17 -8.22 5.69
CA GLU A 455 21.87 -8.91 6.95
C GLU A 455 20.37 -8.98 7.27
N PHE A 456 19.52 -8.33 6.48
CA PHE A 456 18.09 -8.18 6.76
C PHE A 456 17.23 -9.15 5.96
N LYS A 457 16.13 -9.58 6.56
CA LYS A 457 15.05 -10.22 5.80
C LYS A 457 14.45 -9.19 4.85
N GLU A 458 14.42 -9.54 3.59
CA GLU A 458 13.83 -8.71 2.57
C GLU A 458 12.44 -9.21 2.19
N LYS A 459 11.65 -8.36 1.58
CA LYS A 459 10.29 -8.70 1.13
C LYS A 459 10.03 -8.18 -0.27
N PHE A 460 9.26 -8.94 -1.02
CA PHE A 460 8.51 -8.47 -2.18
C PHE A 460 7.12 -9.09 -2.18
N PHE A 461 6.26 -8.66 -3.10
CA PHE A 461 4.87 -9.08 -3.08
C PHE A 461 4.44 -9.61 -4.44
N VAL A 462 3.46 -10.53 -4.43
CA VAL A 462 2.77 -10.99 -5.63
C VAL A 462 1.31 -10.60 -5.52
N ARG A 463 0.81 -9.86 -6.50
CA ARG A 463 -0.58 -9.43 -6.60
C ARG A 463 -1.30 -10.20 -7.70
N LEU A 464 -2.51 -10.69 -7.40
CA LEU A 464 -3.48 -11.15 -8.40
C LEU A 464 -4.46 -10.01 -8.73
N SER A 465 -4.86 -9.92 -10.00
CA SER A 465 -5.78 -8.88 -10.49
C SER A 465 -6.56 -9.37 -11.71
N GLN A 466 -7.61 -8.65 -12.08
CA GLN A 466 -8.37 -8.88 -13.31
C GLN A 466 -8.84 -10.36 -13.47
N PRO A 467 -9.62 -10.91 -12.52
CA PRO A 467 -10.23 -12.21 -12.71
C PRO A 467 -11.20 -12.15 -13.92
N SER A 468 -11.17 -13.15 -14.79
CA SER A 468 -12.04 -13.17 -15.97
C SER A 468 -13.36 -13.90 -15.72
N ASN A 469 -14.34 -13.62 -16.57
CA ASN A 469 -15.68 -14.18 -16.49
C ASN A 469 -16.27 -13.96 -15.09
N THR A 470 -17.05 -14.89 -14.57
CA THR A 470 -17.71 -14.76 -13.27
C THR A 470 -16.87 -15.31 -12.10
N ALA A 471 -15.61 -15.71 -12.33
CA ALA A 471 -14.68 -15.98 -11.23
C ALA A 471 -14.34 -14.69 -10.48
N THR A 472 -14.04 -14.79 -9.19
CA THR A 472 -13.74 -13.63 -8.33
C THR A 472 -12.37 -13.74 -7.71
N LEU A 473 -11.82 -12.62 -7.22
CA LEU A 473 -10.64 -12.65 -6.37
C LEU A 473 -11.01 -13.18 -4.97
N GLY A 474 -10.24 -14.13 -4.47
CA GLY A 474 -10.32 -14.55 -3.07
C GLY A 474 -9.74 -13.49 -2.11
N SER A 475 -9.93 -13.69 -0.81
CA SER A 475 -9.33 -12.81 0.21
C SER A 475 -7.80 -12.76 0.11
N ASN A 476 -7.14 -13.87 -0.27
CA ASN A 476 -5.71 -13.93 -0.44
C ASN A 476 -5.30 -13.61 -1.88
N SER A 477 -5.58 -12.40 -2.36
CA SER A 477 -5.14 -11.90 -3.67
C SER A 477 -3.77 -11.22 -3.64
N TYR A 478 -3.20 -11.05 -2.45
CA TYR A 478 -1.82 -10.60 -2.21
C TYR A 478 -1.06 -11.66 -1.44
N LEU A 479 0.20 -11.87 -1.83
CA LEU A 479 1.13 -12.78 -1.17
C LEU A 479 2.42 -12.04 -0.84
N THR A 480 2.83 -12.05 0.41
CA THR A 480 4.14 -11.56 0.84
C THR A 480 5.16 -12.68 0.69
N ILE A 481 6.26 -12.40 0.04
CA ILE A 481 7.42 -13.28 -0.02
C ILE A 481 8.49 -12.70 0.92
N ASP A 482 8.78 -13.41 1.98
CA ASP A 482 9.88 -13.11 2.89
C ASP A 482 11.14 -13.84 2.40
N VAL A 483 12.05 -13.11 1.78
CA VAL A 483 13.35 -13.64 1.35
C VAL A 483 14.26 -13.73 2.56
N ALA A 484 14.76 -14.92 2.84
CA ALA A 484 15.71 -15.13 3.93
C ALA A 484 16.95 -14.27 3.66
N GLY A 485 17.28 -13.37 4.58
CA GLY A 485 18.57 -12.72 4.59
C GLY A 485 19.68 -13.76 4.69
N ARG A 486 20.91 -13.41 4.35
CA ARG A 486 22.02 -14.33 4.53
C ARG A 486 22.01 -14.89 5.94
N VAL A 487 21.97 -16.20 6.01
CA VAL A 487 21.97 -16.90 7.28
C VAL A 487 23.19 -16.46 8.07
N ASN A 488 22.92 -15.80 9.21
CA ASN A 488 23.78 -15.67 10.37
C ASN A 488 25.28 -15.92 10.08
N SER A 489 26.08 -14.87 10.06
CA SER A 489 27.54 -14.96 9.86
C SER A 489 28.27 -15.83 10.90
N GLY A 490 27.51 -16.53 11.75
CA GLY A 490 28.02 -17.34 12.84
C GLY A 490 28.22 -16.53 14.13
N THR A 491 28.43 -17.25 15.21
CA THR A 491 28.76 -16.68 16.51
C THR A 491 30.24 -16.86 16.78
N LEU A 492 30.92 -15.78 17.18
CA LEU A 492 32.32 -15.84 17.61
C LEU A 492 32.36 -16.02 19.11
N ALA A 493 33.09 -17.01 19.58
CA ALA A 493 33.24 -17.32 21.00
C ALA A 493 34.63 -17.88 21.31
N PHE A 494 35.09 -17.69 22.53
CA PHE A 494 36.20 -18.43 23.03
C PHE A 494 35.80 -19.93 23.15
N THR A 495 36.72 -20.83 22.85
CA THR A 495 36.50 -22.29 22.98
C THR A 495 36.47 -22.74 24.43
N SER A 496 37.05 -21.95 25.32
CA SER A 496 37.03 -22.14 26.78
C SER A 496 36.77 -20.82 27.49
N ALA A 497 35.94 -20.87 28.53
CA ALA A 497 35.69 -19.70 29.39
C ALA A 497 36.87 -19.37 30.30
N GLU A 498 37.68 -20.39 30.63
CA GLU A 498 38.84 -20.26 31.50
C GLU A 498 39.97 -21.18 30.98
N THR A 499 41.20 -20.72 31.16
CA THR A 499 42.39 -21.53 30.90
C THR A 499 43.45 -21.18 31.96
N THR A 500 44.32 -22.11 32.25
CA THR A 500 45.37 -21.98 33.27
C THR A 500 46.74 -22.23 32.64
N VAL A 501 47.66 -21.35 32.95
CA VAL A 501 49.05 -21.48 32.50
C VAL A 501 49.99 -21.33 33.69
N ALA A 502 51.08 -22.04 33.67
CA ALA A 502 52.14 -21.83 34.65
C ALA A 502 53.03 -20.66 34.17
N GLU A 503 53.46 -19.83 35.08
CA GLU A 503 54.26 -18.63 34.78
C GLU A 503 55.55 -18.95 34.00
N ASN A 504 56.16 -20.09 34.25
CA ASN A 504 57.36 -20.52 33.53
C ASN A 504 57.10 -21.14 32.13
N GLN A 505 55.89 -21.11 31.60
CA GLN A 505 55.59 -21.64 30.27
C GLN A 505 55.87 -20.70 29.10
N GLY A 506 56.07 -19.41 29.39
CA GLY A 506 56.48 -18.41 28.41
C GLY A 506 55.31 -17.88 27.54
N SER A 507 54.31 -18.64 27.22
CA SER A 507 53.12 -18.16 26.51
C SER A 507 51.91 -19.06 26.71
N ILE A 508 50.73 -18.53 26.43
CA ILE A 508 49.44 -19.26 26.41
C ILE A 508 48.68 -18.94 25.14
N ASP A 509 48.11 -19.95 24.55
CA ASP A 509 47.25 -19.84 23.37
C ASP A 509 45.77 -19.81 23.76
N ILE A 510 45.09 -18.76 23.37
CA ILE A 510 43.65 -18.57 23.53
C ILE A 510 42.97 -18.84 22.18
N THR A 511 42.09 -19.83 22.12
CA THR A 511 41.43 -20.25 20.89
C THR A 511 40.02 -19.65 20.79
N LEU A 512 39.72 -19.09 19.63
CA LEU A 512 38.39 -18.59 19.24
C LEU A 512 37.84 -19.50 18.14
N ALA A 513 36.56 -19.81 18.23
CA ALA A 513 35.81 -20.54 17.22
C ALA A 513 34.71 -19.68 16.61
N ARG A 514 34.51 -19.84 15.31
CA ARG A 514 33.33 -19.39 14.60
C ARG A 514 32.34 -20.53 14.48
N GLN A 515 31.16 -20.41 15.14
CA GLN A 515 30.17 -21.47 15.26
C GLN A 515 28.88 -21.12 14.52
N GLY A 516 28.17 -22.11 14.00
CA GLY A 516 26.83 -22.00 13.41
C GLY A 516 26.83 -21.65 11.93
N SER A 517 27.80 -20.91 11.42
CA SER A 517 27.91 -20.57 9.99
C SER A 517 29.32 -20.09 9.65
N SER A 518 29.72 -20.28 8.37
CA SER A 518 30.95 -19.70 7.81
C SER A 518 30.70 -18.63 6.73
N ILE A 519 29.47 -18.24 6.53
CA ILE A 519 29.06 -17.31 5.47
C ILE A 519 29.48 -15.87 5.81
N GLY A 520 30.06 -15.16 4.86
CA GLY A 520 30.56 -13.79 4.99
C GLY A 520 31.90 -13.70 5.75
N ALA A 521 32.68 -12.67 5.48
CA ALA A 521 33.85 -12.34 6.27
C ALA A 521 33.42 -11.72 7.61
N VAL A 522 34.05 -12.12 8.71
CA VAL A 522 33.78 -11.58 10.05
C VAL A 522 35.09 -11.31 10.78
N SER A 523 35.08 -10.37 11.72
CA SER A 523 36.23 -10.11 12.58
C SER A 523 35.79 -9.83 14.02
N ALA A 524 36.72 -10.04 14.95
CA ALA A 524 36.54 -9.67 16.36
C ALA A 524 37.81 -8.97 16.86
N SER A 525 37.65 -7.81 17.47
CA SER A 525 38.75 -7.18 18.18
C SER A 525 38.85 -7.72 19.58
N TYR A 526 40.06 -7.92 20.07
CA TYR A 526 40.33 -8.36 21.43
C TYR A 526 41.29 -7.39 22.15
N LEU A 527 41.16 -7.31 23.45
CA LEU A 527 42.02 -6.53 24.35
C LEU A 527 42.20 -7.31 25.63
N LEU A 528 43.44 -7.54 26.00
CA LEU A 528 43.81 -8.10 27.32
C LEU A 528 43.69 -7.02 28.38
N SER A 529 43.06 -7.34 29.50
CA SER A 529 42.93 -6.43 30.65
C SER A 529 43.40 -7.12 31.94
N SER A 530 43.98 -6.33 32.84
CA SER A 530 44.43 -6.84 34.15
C SER A 530 43.28 -7.35 35.00
N GLY A 531 43.55 -8.44 35.73
CA GLY A 531 42.71 -9.04 36.75
C GLY A 531 43.53 -9.14 38.07
N THR A 532 43.70 -10.34 38.58
CA THR A 532 44.69 -10.63 39.64
C THR A 532 46.12 -10.62 39.06
N ALA A 533 46.28 -11.09 37.81
CA ALA A 533 47.50 -10.88 37.04
C ALA A 533 47.45 -9.49 36.37
N THR A 534 48.57 -8.78 36.39
CA THR A 534 48.69 -7.40 35.87
C THR A 534 49.32 -7.40 34.48
N VAL A 535 48.66 -6.71 33.54
CA VAL A 535 49.23 -6.52 32.19
C VAL A 535 50.44 -5.58 32.29
N GLY A 536 51.56 -6.06 31.78
CA GLY A 536 52.85 -5.35 31.81
C GLY A 536 53.82 -5.88 32.87
N ASP A 537 53.32 -6.54 33.93
CA ASP A 537 54.11 -7.14 34.98
C ASP A 537 54.10 -8.69 34.86
N ASP A 538 52.93 -9.30 34.86
CA ASP A 538 52.75 -10.79 34.80
C ASP A 538 52.51 -11.27 33.38
N VAL A 539 51.92 -10.47 32.53
CA VAL A 539 51.59 -10.81 31.12
C VAL A 539 51.87 -9.63 30.18
N GLU A 540 52.37 -9.92 28.99
CA GLU A 540 52.57 -8.87 28.00
C GLU A 540 51.21 -8.32 27.50
N SER A 541 51.18 -7.02 27.18
CA SER A 541 49.99 -6.39 26.65
C SER A 541 49.62 -6.98 25.26
N ALA A 542 48.39 -7.42 25.12
CA ALA A 542 47.90 -7.97 23.86
C ALA A 542 46.58 -7.34 23.43
N SER A 543 46.56 -6.85 22.20
CA SER A 543 45.33 -6.39 21.54
C SER A 543 45.46 -6.62 20.04
N GLY A 544 44.34 -6.81 19.36
CA GLY A 544 44.37 -7.02 17.94
C GLY A 544 42.98 -7.36 17.37
N THR A 545 42.97 -7.83 16.14
CA THR A 545 41.77 -8.28 15.47
C THR A 545 42.01 -9.67 14.90
N VAL A 546 41.07 -10.58 15.12
CA VAL A 546 41.04 -11.92 14.54
C VAL A 546 40.03 -11.90 13.40
N GLU A 547 40.41 -12.42 12.25
CA GLU A 547 39.61 -12.35 11.02
C GLU A 547 39.31 -13.76 10.47
N TRP A 548 38.10 -13.93 9.96
CA TRP A 548 37.66 -15.08 9.19
C TRP A 548 37.18 -14.59 7.82
N ALA A 549 37.76 -15.13 6.75
CA ALA A 549 37.27 -14.90 5.41
C ALA A 549 35.88 -15.56 5.19
N ASP A 550 35.19 -15.17 4.12
CA ASP A 550 33.97 -15.86 3.70
C ASP A 550 34.28 -17.35 3.46
N GLY A 551 33.44 -18.22 4.03
CA GLY A 551 33.64 -19.68 3.99
C GLY A 551 34.60 -20.25 5.06
N ASP A 552 35.32 -19.39 5.80
CA ASP A 552 36.27 -19.84 6.85
C ASP A 552 35.54 -20.07 8.19
N ALA A 553 35.58 -21.29 8.67
CA ALA A 553 35.10 -21.72 10.01
C ALA A 553 36.24 -22.31 10.85
N SER A 554 37.49 -22.10 10.45
CA SER A 554 38.65 -22.61 11.21
C SER A 554 38.77 -21.91 12.57
N GLU A 555 39.23 -22.62 13.57
CA GLU A 555 39.62 -22.00 14.83
C GLU A 555 40.81 -21.04 14.60
N LYS A 556 40.82 -19.95 15.33
CA LYS A 556 41.89 -18.96 15.36
C LYS A 556 42.49 -18.89 16.75
N THR A 557 43.78 -18.64 16.83
CA THR A 557 44.53 -18.61 18.09
C THR A 557 45.14 -17.24 18.31
N ILE A 558 45.00 -16.74 19.53
CA ILE A 558 45.72 -15.57 20.05
C ILE A 558 46.77 -16.10 21.02
N SER A 559 48.03 -15.85 20.77
CA SER A 559 49.10 -16.18 21.69
C SER A 559 49.41 -14.99 22.60
N ILE A 560 49.46 -15.22 23.89
CA ILE A 560 49.76 -14.22 24.94
C ILE A 560 51.03 -14.65 25.64
N ASP A 561 52.03 -13.77 25.64
CA ASP A 561 53.31 -14.02 26.32
C ASP A 561 53.17 -13.78 27.83
N ILE A 562 53.70 -14.72 28.60
CA ILE A 562 53.72 -14.70 30.05
C ILE A 562 55.09 -14.21 30.51
N ILE A 563 55.09 -13.25 31.42
CA ILE A 563 56.32 -12.74 32.03
C ILE A 563 56.63 -13.62 33.22
N ASN A 564 57.80 -14.25 33.18
CA ASN A 564 58.25 -15.11 34.29
C ASN A 564 59.14 -14.28 35.17
N ASP A 565 58.65 -13.86 36.29
CA ASP A 565 59.39 -13.08 37.29
C ASP A 565 59.51 -13.78 38.67
N THR A 566 59.83 -13.11 39.73
CA THR A 566 60.01 -13.67 41.06
C THR A 566 58.97 -13.16 42.07
N ASP A 567 58.00 -12.42 41.63
CA ASP A 567 56.93 -11.85 42.46
C ASP A 567 55.65 -12.69 42.30
N ASP A 568 55.22 -13.39 43.39
CA ASP A 568 54.01 -14.20 43.48
C ASP A 568 52.74 -13.35 43.73
#